data_dd55182638f7407f271b485233104bf6
#
_entry.id   dd55182638f7407f271b485233104bf6
#
_cell.length_a   1.000
_cell.length_b   1.000
_cell.length_c   1.000
_cell.angle_alpha   90.00
_cell.angle_beta   90.00
_cell.angle_gamma   90.00
#
_symmetry.space_group_name_H-M   'P 1'
#
loop_
_entity.id
_entity.type
_entity.pdbx_description
1 polymer ?
#
loop_
_entity_poly.entity_id
_entity_poly.type
_entity_poly.pdbx_seq_one_letter_code
_entity_poly.pdbx_strand_id
1 'polypeptide(L)'
;HIAIGNGTASRETEQMTVELIRRLGGNLRYMIVNEAGASVYSASKLAAEEFPQFDVNLRSAVSIARRLQDPLAELVKIDPKAIGVGQYQHDMPQARLGEALDGVVEDCVNAVGVDVNTASPSLLRRVSGLNAATAKNLVLYREEHGAFTARKQILNVPKLGPKAFEQCAGFLRVPESPAVLDHTGVHPESYAAAQKLLEACGCTLEDVSAGKIGGLKEKAETLGLEALAETCGVGVPTLTDIIKELLKPGRDPRDELPPPILRTDVMELKDLKPGMELQGTVRNVIDFGAFVDIGVHQDGLVHISRLPRRVKHPSEVLSVGDIITVWVVDVDEKRGRIGLTMQDPNSK
;
A
#
# COMPACT_ATOMS: atom_id res chain seq x y z
N HIS A 1 -3.39 -17.98 3.33
CA HIS A 1 -2.15 -17.63 2.60
C HIS A 1 -0.93 -17.85 3.49
N ILE A 2 0.21 -18.18 2.89
CA ILE A 2 1.48 -18.39 3.57
C ILE A 2 2.45 -17.32 3.04
N ALA A 3 3.04 -16.52 3.94
CA ALA A 3 4.08 -15.56 3.59
C ALA A 3 5.45 -16.18 3.89
N ILE A 4 6.35 -16.14 2.91
CA ILE A 4 7.71 -16.65 3.02
C ILE A 4 8.66 -15.48 2.85
N GLY A 5 9.58 -15.26 3.80
CA GLY A 5 10.61 -14.23 3.65
C GLY A 5 11.57 -14.55 2.49
N ASN A 6 12.11 -13.53 1.84
CA ASN A 6 13.02 -13.68 0.71
C ASN A 6 14.51 -13.82 1.13
N GLY A 7 14.78 -14.24 2.37
CA GLY A 7 16.12 -14.41 2.92
C GLY A 7 16.80 -15.73 2.54
N THR A 8 17.81 -16.09 3.32
CA THR A 8 18.78 -17.15 3.00
C THR A 8 18.12 -18.51 2.74
N ALA A 9 17.13 -18.94 3.51
CA ALA A 9 16.47 -20.24 3.39
C ALA A 9 15.11 -20.16 2.67
N SER A 10 14.86 -19.12 1.88
CA SER A 10 13.57 -18.91 1.21
C SER A 10 13.22 -20.04 0.26
N ARG A 11 14.19 -20.59 -0.47
CA ARG A 11 13.97 -21.66 -1.44
C ARG A 11 13.57 -22.98 -0.78
N GLU A 12 14.27 -23.38 0.26
CA GLU A 12 13.98 -24.59 1.01
C GLU A 12 12.61 -24.49 1.67
N THR A 13 12.29 -23.31 2.20
CA THR A 13 10.97 -23.01 2.78
C THR A 13 9.88 -23.03 1.72
N GLU A 14 10.15 -22.50 0.52
CA GLU A 14 9.21 -22.53 -0.61
C GLU A 14 8.92 -23.98 -1.04
N GLN A 15 9.94 -24.80 -1.23
CA GLN A 15 9.80 -26.23 -1.59
C GLN A 15 8.97 -26.98 -0.54
N MET A 16 9.30 -26.83 0.74
CA MET A 16 8.54 -27.44 1.83
C MET A 16 7.08 -26.98 1.83
N THR A 17 6.85 -25.67 1.58
CA THR A 17 5.50 -25.09 1.52
C THR A 17 4.69 -25.67 0.37
N VAL A 18 5.26 -25.83 -0.81
CA VAL A 18 4.60 -26.44 -1.96
C VAL A 18 4.25 -27.90 -1.71
N GLU A 19 5.17 -28.68 -1.12
CA GLU A 19 4.87 -30.05 -0.70
C GLU A 19 3.71 -30.09 0.29
N LEU A 20 3.70 -29.17 1.26
CA LEU A 20 2.61 -29.06 2.24
C LEU A 20 1.26 -28.74 1.56
N ILE A 21 1.25 -27.77 0.65
CA ILE A 21 0.05 -27.38 -0.12
C ILE A 21 -0.47 -28.57 -0.92
N ARG A 22 0.40 -29.34 -1.60
CA ARG A 22 0.02 -30.53 -2.35
C ARG A 22 -0.56 -31.63 -1.46
N ARG A 23 -0.03 -31.80 -0.25
CA ARG A 23 -0.51 -32.80 0.72
C ARG A 23 -1.84 -32.44 1.36
N LEU A 24 -2.04 -31.16 1.70
CA LEU A 24 -3.25 -30.68 2.36
C LEU A 24 -4.40 -30.45 1.37
N GLY A 25 -4.07 -30.09 0.14
CA GLY A 25 -5.07 -29.65 -0.86
C GLY A 25 -5.74 -28.34 -0.48
N GLY A 26 -6.85 -28.02 -1.15
CA GLY A 26 -7.66 -26.84 -0.85
C GLY A 26 -7.12 -25.54 -1.49
N ASN A 27 -7.56 -24.40 -0.96
CA ASN A 27 -7.25 -23.07 -1.50
C ASN A 27 -6.01 -22.43 -0.89
N LEU A 28 -5.04 -23.23 -0.41
CA LEU A 28 -3.80 -22.70 0.14
C LEU A 28 -2.93 -22.14 -0.98
N ARG A 29 -2.40 -20.96 -0.75
CA ARG A 29 -1.47 -20.24 -1.66
C ARG A 29 -0.35 -19.63 -0.85
N TYR A 30 0.78 -19.36 -1.48
CA TYR A 30 1.91 -18.69 -0.85
C TYR A 30 2.39 -17.49 -1.67
N MET A 31 3.15 -16.64 -1.02
CA MET A 31 3.85 -15.51 -1.64
C MET A 31 5.21 -15.33 -0.98
N ILE A 32 6.21 -14.99 -1.79
CA ILE A 32 7.51 -14.52 -1.29
C ILE A 32 7.39 -13.06 -0.93
N VAL A 33 7.70 -12.72 0.32
CA VAL A 33 7.58 -11.38 0.90
C VAL A 33 8.96 -10.83 1.23
N ASN A 34 9.20 -9.58 0.92
CA ASN A 34 10.44 -8.90 1.31
C ASN A 34 10.55 -8.84 2.83
N GLU A 35 11.62 -9.41 3.40
CA GLU A 35 11.87 -9.47 4.84
C GLU A 35 12.83 -8.39 5.36
N ALA A 36 13.27 -7.44 4.51
CA ALA A 36 14.20 -6.40 4.92
C ALA A 36 13.72 -5.70 6.21
N GLY A 37 14.61 -5.55 7.20
CA GLY A 37 14.32 -4.96 8.50
C GLY A 37 13.48 -5.83 9.46
N ALA A 38 13.02 -7.04 9.10
CA ALA A 38 12.24 -7.89 10.00
C ALA A 38 13.03 -8.30 11.25
N SER A 39 14.34 -8.54 11.12
CA SER A 39 15.24 -8.82 12.25
C SER A 39 15.39 -7.61 13.18
N VAL A 40 15.42 -6.40 12.64
CA VAL A 40 15.47 -5.16 13.43
C VAL A 40 14.19 -4.99 14.26
N TYR A 41 13.03 -5.21 13.63
CA TYR A 41 11.75 -5.20 14.34
C TYR A 41 11.72 -6.27 15.44
N SER A 42 12.02 -7.53 15.12
CA SER A 42 11.88 -8.66 16.06
C SER A 42 12.74 -8.52 17.30
N ALA A 43 13.91 -7.87 17.19
CA ALA A 43 14.79 -7.55 18.31
C ALA A 43 14.40 -6.27 19.06
N SER A 44 13.43 -5.51 18.59
CA SER A 44 13.04 -4.24 19.18
C SER A 44 12.22 -4.42 20.47
N LYS A 45 12.22 -3.36 21.31
CA LYS A 45 11.37 -3.29 22.47
C LYS A 45 9.89 -3.35 22.10
N LEU A 46 9.49 -2.71 21.00
CA LEU A 46 8.13 -2.74 20.47
C LEU A 46 7.66 -4.17 20.20
N ALA A 47 8.46 -4.97 19.50
CA ALA A 47 8.11 -6.37 19.23
C ALA A 47 8.05 -7.22 20.50
N ALA A 48 8.89 -6.92 21.50
CA ALA A 48 8.82 -7.58 22.81
C ALA A 48 7.55 -7.23 23.57
N GLU A 49 7.06 -6.00 23.46
CA GLU A 49 5.80 -5.56 24.06
C GLU A 49 4.58 -6.14 23.32
N GLU A 50 4.60 -6.20 21.96
CA GLU A 50 3.52 -6.79 21.16
C GLU A 50 3.40 -8.31 21.36
N PHE A 51 4.53 -9.01 21.50
CA PHE A 51 4.60 -10.48 21.59
C PHE A 51 5.55 -10.93 22.68
N PRO A 52 5.22 -10.72 23.96
CA PRO A 52 6.10 -11.05 25.07
C PRO A 52 6.39 -12.56 25.20
N GLN A 53 5.48 -13.41 24.73
CA GLN A 53 5.60 -14.88 24.77
C GLN A 53 6.35 -15.48 23.59
N PHE A 54 6.66 -14.69 22.54
CA PHE A 54 7.35 -15.16 21.33
C PHE A 54 8.83 -14.82 21.39
N ASP A 55 9.66 -15.72 20.87
CA ASP A 55 11.07 -15.44 20.63
C ASP A 55 11.25 -14.51 19.39
N VAL A 56 12.47 -14.10 19.11
CA VAL A 56 12.79 -13.20 18.00
C VAL A 56 12.45 -13.80 16.64
N ASN A 57 12.51 -15.11 16.47
CA ASN A 57 12.22 -15.77 15.20
C ASN A 57 10.71 -15.76 14.92
N LEU A 58 9.90 -16.10 15.93
CA LEU A 58 8.45 -16.04 15.83
C LEU A 58 7.95 -14.60 15.61
N ARG A 59 8.55 -13.60 16.30
CA ARG A 59 8.23 -12.18 16.07
C ARG A 59 8.54 -11.76 14.63
N SER A 60 9.68 -12.21 14.09
CA SER A 60 10.06 -11.96 12.70
C SER A 60 9.06 -12.61 11.73
N ALA A 61 8.66 -13.85 11.97
CA ALA A 61 7.69 -14.55 11.14
C ALA A 61 6.31 -13.85 11.13
N VAL A 62 5.85 -13.37 12.29
CA VAL A 62 4.61 -12.56 12.38
C VAL A 62 4.74 -11.28 11.57
N SER A 63 5.87 -10.57 11.66
CA SER A 63 6.10 -9.34 10.89
C SER A 63 6.04 -9.60 9.39
N ILE A 64 6.71 -10.65 8.90
CA ILE A 64 6.70 -11.05 7.50
C ILE A 64 5.27 -11.39 7.03
N ALA A 65 4.52 -12.13 7.83
CA ALA A 65 3.13 -12.49 7.51
C ALA A 65 2.21 -11.25 7.44
N ARG A 66 2.36 -10.30 8.37
CA ARG A 66 1.58 -9.06 8.41
C ARG A 66 1.86 -8.13 7.23
N ARG A 67 3.06 -8.17 6.64
CA ARG A 67 3.37 -7.41 5.41
C ARG A 67 2.50 -7.85 4.23
N LEU A 68 2.06 -9.10 4.19
CA LEU A 68 1.12 -9.56 3.18
C LEU A 68 -0.31 -9.05 3.43
N GLN A 69 -0.67 -8.78 4.69
CA GLN A 69 -1.98 -8.25 5.07
C GLN A 69 -2.05 -6.73 4.87
N ASP A 70 -1.13 -6.01 5.50
CA ASP A 70 -0.99 -4.55 5.41
C ASP A 70 0.48 -4.15 5.55
N PRO A 71 1.19 -3.97 4.41
CA PRO A 71 2.61 -3.65 4.44
C PRO A 71 2.89 -2.30 5.12
N LEU A 72 2.03 -1.28 4.94
CA LEU A 72 2.24 0.03 5.53
C LEU A 72 2.15 -0.01 7.05
N ALA A 73 1.11 -0.66 7.59
CA ALA A 73 0.90 -0.78 9.04
C ALA A 73 2.06 -1.52 9.75
N GLU A 74 2.73 -2.41 9.04
CA GLU A 74 3.88 -3.15 9.60
C GLU A 74 5.21 -2.41 9.38
N LEU A 75 5.45 -1.86 8.18
CA LEU A 75 6.72 -1.19 7.87
C LEU A 75 6.94 0.10 8.65
N VAL A 76 5.90 0.82 9.05
CA VAL A 76 6.03 2.01 9.91
C VAL A 76 6.66 1.75 11.28
N LYS A 77 6.74 0.48 11.70
CA LYS A 77 7.40 0.04 12.94
C LYS A 77 8.92 -0.04 12.83
N ILE A 78 9.46 0.04 11.62
CA ILE A 78 10.88 -0.13 11.31
C ILE A 78 11.45 1.22 10.84
N ASP A 79 12.63 1.59 11.35
CA ASP A 79 13.35 2.75 10.81
C ASP A 79 13.67 2.51 9.32
N PRO A 80 13.23 3.39 8.40
CA PRO A 80 13.51 3.22 6.97
C PRO A 80 14.99 3.04 6.64
N LYS A 81 15.89 3.63 7.42
CA LYS A 81 17.35 3.45 7.27
C LYS A 81 17.81 2.01 7.48
N ALA A 82 17.07 1.22 8.28
CA ALA A 82 17.37 -0.19 8.51
C ALA A 82 16.96 -1.08 7.31
N ILE A 83 16.04 -0.61 6.48
CA ILE A 83 15.62 -1.29 5.24
C ILE A 83 16.62 -1.00 4.10
N GLY A 84 17.27 0.18 4.15
CA GLY A 84 18.14 0.68 3.11
C GLY A 84 17.38 1.57 2.10
N VAL A 85 17.75 2.84 2.05
CA VAL A 85 17.06 3.86 1.23
C VAL A 85 17.93 4.36 0.07
N GLY A 86 19.23 3.99 0.05
CA GLY A 86 20.12 4.38 -1.03
C GLY A 86 21.56 3.98 -0.77
N GLN A 87 22.33 3.87 -1.86
CA GLN A 87 23.73 3.44 -1.82
C GLN A 87 24.60 4.34 -0.93
N TYR A 88 24.34 5.63 -0.91
CA TYR A 88 25.13 6.65 -0.19
C TYR A 88 24.47 7.12 1.12
N GLN A 89 23.54 6.36 1.67
CA GLN A 89 22.83 6.79 2.89
C GLN A 89 23.78 7.05 4.08
N HIS A 90 24.92 6.34 4.15
CA HIS A 90 25.91 6.50 5.22
C HIS A 90 26.75 7.76 5.09
N ASP A 91 26.87 8.32 3.88
CA ASP A 91 27.63 9.54 3.57
C ASP A 91 26.81 10.80 3.79
N MET A 92 25.48 10.66 4.02
CA MET A 92 24.59 11.79 4.26
C MET A 92 24.52 12.16 5.74
N PRO A 93 24.25 13.46 6.07
CA PRO A 93 23.96 13.87 7.44
C PRO A 93 22.76 13.11 8.00
N GLN A 94 22.97 12.22 8.98
CA GLN A 94 21.99 11.27 9.46
C GLN A 94 20.73 11.91 10.07
N ALA A 95 20.86 13.07 10.69
CA ALA A 95 19.71 13.82 11.22
C ALA A 95 18.78 14.28 10.08
N ARG A 96 19.33 14.93 9.05
CA ARG A 96 18.55 15.40 7.91
C ARG A 96 17.95 14.26 7.09
N LEU A 97 18.67 13.16 6.94
CA LEU A 97 18.15 11.96 6.30
C LEU A 97 16.96 11.41 7.10
N GLY A 98 17.08 11.33 8.43
CA GLY A 98 16.00 10.89 9.30
C GLY A 98 14.75 11.78 9.18
N GLU A 99 14.92 13.11 9.25
CA GLU A 99 13.81 14.06 9.10
C GLU A 99 13.11 13.93 7.74
N ALA A 100 13.88 13.82 6.65
CA ALA A 100 13.31 13.65 5.31
C ALA A 100 12.53 12.33 5.17
N LEU A 101 13.07 11.23 5.71
CA LEU A 101 12.40 9.93 5.68
C LEU A 101 11.15 9.90 6.55
N ASP A 102 11.19 10.53 7.73
CA ASP A 102 10.00 10.67 8.58
C ASP A 102 8.89 11.45 7.85
N GLY A 103 9.23 12.55 7.17
CA GLY A 103 8.27 13.30 6.34
C GLY A 103 7.64 12.44 5.24
N VAL A 104 8.44 11.67 4.49
CA VAL A 104 7.93 10.77 3.45
C VAL A 104 6.98 9.71 4.04
N VAL A 105 7.33 9.13 5.20
CA VAL A 105 6.46 8.14 5.87
C VAL A 105 5.14 8.78 6.31
N GLU A 106 5.18 10.00 6.87
CA GLU A 106 3.98 10.74 7.25
C GLU A 106 3.10 11.05 6.03
N ASP A 107 3.69 11.54 4.94
CA ASP A 107 2.96 11.81 3.70
C ASP A 107 2.28 10.56 3.14
N CYS A 108 2.99 9.42 3.11
CA CYS A 108 2.42 8.14 2.68
C CYS A 108 1.24 7.70 3.57
N VAL A 109 1.39 7.77 4.89
CA VAL A 109 0.34 7.38 5.84
C VAL A 109 -0.88 8.28 5.72
N ASN A 110 -0.68 9.60 5.61
CA ASN A 110 -1.77 10.55 5.47
C ASN A 110 -2.48 10.44 4.12
N ALA A 111 -1.76 10.15 3.03
CA ALA A 111 -2.35 9.93 1.71
C ALA A 111 -3.26 8.69 1.67
N VAL A 112 -2.86 7.61 2.32
CA VAL A 112 -3.67 6.38 2.45
C VAL A 112 -4.85 6.60 3.39
N GLY A 113 -4.64 7.34 4.47
CA GLY A 113 -5.58 7.45 5.60
C GLY A 113 -5.51 6.23 6.52
N VAL A 114 -6.02 6.39 7.72
CA VAL A 114 -5.87 5.40 8.80
C VAL A 114 -7.21 5.09 9.44
N ASP A 115 -7.57 3.82 9.49
CA ASP A 115 -8.71 3.35 10.27
C ASP A 115 -8.38 3.42 11.77
N VAL A 116 -9.09 4.27 12.50
CA VAL A 116 -8.84 4.52 13.93
C VAL A 116 -9.14 3.30 14.80
N ASN A 117 -10.01 2.39 14.32
CA ASN A 117 -10.43 1.21 15.08
C ASN A 117 -9.43 0.04 14.99
N THR A 118 -8.67 -0.05 13.91
CA THR A 118 -7.73 -1.15 13.67
C THR A 118 -6.27 -0.77 13.82
N ALA A 119 -5.93 0.52 13.64
CA ALA A 119 -4.56 1.00 13.61
C ALA A 119 -3.78 0.81 14.92
N SER A 120 -2.52 0.44 14.80
CA SER A 120 -1.58 0.37 15.93
C SER A 120 -1.13 1.78 16.39
N PRO A 121 -0.65 1.93 17.63
CA PRO A 121 -0.06 3.20 18.09
C PRO A 121 1.09 3.67 17.18
N SER A 122 1.85 2.74 16.60
CA SER A 122 2.96 3.02 15.69
C SER A 122 2.49 3.64 14.37
N LEU A 123 1.34 3.21 13.85
CA LEU A 123 0.73 3.79 12.66
C LEU A 123 0.08 5.13 12.97
N LEU A 124 -0.72 5.21 14.05
CA LEU A 124 -1.42 6.42 14.47
C LEU A 124 -0.47 7.60 14.72
N ARG A 125 0.71 7.36 15.30
CA ARG A 125 1.69 8.42 15.55
C ARG A 125 2.25 9.07 14.27
N ARG A 126 2.05 8.46 13.10
CA ARG A 126 2.43 8.98 11.79
C ARG A 126 1.34 9.84 11.14
N VAL A 127 0.17 9.92 11.78
CA VAL A 127 -0.91 10.79 11.34
C VAL A 127 -0.61 12.22 11.79
N SER A 128 -0.74 13.18 10.89
CA SER A 128 -0.56 14.60 11.19
C SER A 128 -1.40 15.03 12.40
N GLY A 129 -0.82 15.83 13.27
CA GLY A 129 -1.47 16.29 14.50
C GLY A 129 -1.47 15.29 15.66
N LEU A 130 -1.03 14.04 15.47
CA LEU A 130 -0.88 13.05 16.52
C LEU A 130 0.59 12.90 16.94
N ASN A 131 0.78 12.55 18.21
CA ASN A 131 2.07 12.19 18.77
C ASN A 131 1.99 10.84 19.47
N ALA A 132 3.12 10.33 19.99
CA ALA A 132 3.16 9.02 20.64
C ALA A 132 2.17 8.87 21.81
N ALA A 133 1.94 9.94 22.58
CA ALA A 133 1.01 9.91 23.73
C ALA A 133 -0.46 9.90 23.26
N THR A 134 -0.83 10.74 22.29
CA THR A 134 -2.19 10.77 21.75
C THR A 134 -2.53 9.51 20.96
N ALA A 135 -1.58 8.96 20.19
CA ALA A 135 -1.71 7.69 19.50
C ALA A 135 -1.99 6.54 20.48
N LYS A 136 -1.24 6.47 21.57
CA LYS A 136 -1.47 5.47 22.63
C LYS A 136 -2.83 5.66 23.31
N ASN A 137 -3.22 6.90 23.60
CA ASN A 137 -4.50 7.19 24.22
C ASN A 137 -5.69 6.84 23.32
N LEU A 138 -5.57 7.00 22.00
CA LEU A 138 -6.59 6.54 21.03
C LEU A 138 -6.83 5.03 21.15
N VAL A 139 -5.76 4.25 21.22
CA VAL A 139 -5.87 2.79 21.35
C VAL A 139 -6.47 2.41 22.72
N LEU A 140 -5.99 2.99 23.81
CA LEU A 140 -6.54 2.74 25.14
C LEU A 140 -8.02 3.12 25.22
N TYR A 141 -8.41 4.25 24.65
CA TYR A 141 -9.80 4.71 24.65
C TYR A 141 -10.72 3.70 23.97
N ARG A 142 -10.35 3.18 22.79
CA ARG A 142 -11.17 2.17 22.08
C ARG A 142 -11.21 0.81 22.81
N GLU A 143 -10.12 0.46 23.51
CA GLU A 143 -10.08 -0.77 24.34
C GLU A 143 -11.01 -0.66 25.57
N GLU A 144 -11.15 0.52 26.16
CA GLU A 144 -11.98 0.78 27.32
C GLU A 144 -13.45 1.03 26.97
N HIS A 145 -13.73 1.74 25.84
CA HIS A 145 -15.06 2.23 25.51
C HIS A 145 -15.68 1.53 24.26
N GLY A 146 -14.96 0.64 23.63
CA GLY A 146 -15.34 0.02 22.36
C GLY A 146 -14.91 0.84 21.14
N ALA A 147 -15.19 0.31 19.96
CA ALA A 147 -14.85 0.93 18.68
C ALA A 147 -15.48 2.31 18.53
N PHE A 148 -14.76 3.23 17.90
CA PHE A 148 -15.33 4.53 17.49
C PHE A 148 -16.44 4.30 16.44
N THR A 149 -17.58 4.90 16.67
CA THR A 149 -18.74 4.88 15.75
C THR A 149 -19.00 6.22 15.08
N ALA A 150 -18.20 7.24 15.40
CA ALA A 150 -18.24 8.54 14.74
C ALA A 150 -16.88 9.23 14.90
N ARG A 151 -16.42 9.92 13.87
CA ARG A 151 -15.15 10.67 13.87
C ARG A 151 -15.09 11.71 15.01
N LYS A 152 -16.23 12.34 15.32
CA LYS A 152 -16.33 13.32 16.41
C LYS A 152 -16.00 12.75 17.80
N GLN A 153 -16.16 11.44 18.01
CA GLN A 153 -15.84 10.80 19.30
C GLN A 153 -14.33 10.85 19.62
N ILE A 154 -13.48 11.06 18.62
CA ILE A 154 -12.03 11.23 18.78
C ILE A 154 -11.71 12.41 19.72
N LEU A 155 -12.56 13.42 19.76
CA LEU A 155 -12.43 14.55 20.71
C LEU A 155 -12.53 14.14 22.19
N ASN A 156 -13.09 12.97 22.50
CA ASN A 156 -13.20 12.47 23.87
C ASN A 156 -11.91 11.81 24.37
N VAL A 157 -10.94 11.61 23.45
CA VAL A 157 -9.68 10.96 23.80
C VAL A 157 -8.81 11.87 24.67
N PRO A 158 -8.31 11.38 25.83
CA PRO A 158 -7.47 12.19 26.72
C PRO A 158 -6.25 12.76 25.99
N LYS A 159 -5.96 14.04 26.25
CA LYS A 159 -4.85 14.82 25.64
C LYS A 159 -4.98 15.09 24.14
N LEU A 160 -6.06 14.70 23.49
CA LEU A 160 -6.37 15.04 22.13
C LEU A 160 -7.31 16.24 22.10
N GLY A 161 -6.74 17.43 22.09
CA GLY A 161 -7.53 18.68 22.10
C GLY A 161 -8.08 19.04 20.72
N PRO A 162 -8.93 20.08 20.64
CA PRO A 162 -9.57 20.49 19.38
C PRO A 162 -8.58 20.78 18.25
N LYS A 163 -7.45 21.42 18.56
CA LYS A 163 -6.41 21.70 17.54
C LYS A 163 -5.77 20.43 16.97
N ALA A 164 -5.51 19.43 17.82
CA ALA A 164 -4.97 18.16 17.33
C ALA A 164 -6.02 17.39 16.52
N PHE A 165 -7.28 17.44 16.93
CA PHE A 165 -8.40 16.88 16.17
C PHE A 165 -8.53 17.52 14.78
N GLU A 166 -8.52 18.84 14.69
CA GLU A 166 -8.56 19.59 13.44
C GLU A 166 -7.42 19.15 12.48
N GLN A 167 -6.22 18.89 13.00
CA GLN A 167 -5.10 18.45 12.19
C GLN A 167 -5.18 16.98 11.73
N CYS A 168 -5.75 16.08 12.53
CA CYS A 168 -5.75 14.65 12.24
C CYS A 168 -7.06 14.14 11.63
N ALA A 169 -8.18 14.87 11.78
CA ALA A 169 -9.49 14.36 11.47
C ALA A 169 -9.71 13.95 10.00
N GLY A 170 -9.07 14.66 9.06
CA GLY A 170 -9.14 14.31 7.63
C GLY A 170 -8.42 13.00 7.27
N PHE A 171 -7.49 12.56 8.11
CA PHE A 171 -6.68 11.37 7.87
C PHE A 171 -7.14 10.14 8.66
N LEU A 172 -7.98 10.35 9.69
CA LEU A 172 -8.57 9.28 10.50
C LEU A 172 -9.94 8.90 9.93
N ARG A 173 -10.13 7.65 9.62
CA ARG A 173 -11.38 7.09 9.09
C ARG A 173 -12.05 6.24 10.14
N VAL A 174 -13.39 6.23 10.12
CA VAL A 174 -14.25 5.44 11.00
C VAL A 174 -15.21 4.63 10.14
N PRO A 175 -14.82 3.47 9.62
CA PRO A 175 -15.66 2.65 8.74
C PRO A 175 -16.99 2.22 9.36
N GLU A 176 -17.07 2.12 10.67
CA GLU A 176 -18.26 1.74 11.42
C GLU A 176 -19.25 2.91 11.64
N SER A 177 -18.89 4.14 11.23
CA SER A 177 -19.76 5.30 11.38
C SER A 177 -20.98 5.19 10.46
N PRO A 178 -22.19 5.53 10.95
CA PRO A 178 -23.35 5.71 10.09
C PRO A 178 -23.25 6.94 9.18
N ALA A 179 -22.34 7.87 9.49
CA ALA A 179 -22.08 9.05 8.68
C ALA A 179 -21.07 8.69 7.56
N VAL A 180 -21.54 8.64 6.31
CA VAL A 180 -20.74 8.26 5.13
C VAL A 180 -19.45 9.09 5.00
N LEU A 181 -19.51 10.38 5.35
CA LEU A 181 -18.34 11.26 5.26
C LEU A 181 -17.23 10.90 6.26
N ASP A 182 -17.53 10.20 7.34
CA ASP A 182 -16.53 9.69 8.29
C ASP A 182 -15.66 8.55 7.68
N HIS A 183 -16.10 7.94 6.58
CA HIS A 183 -15.33 6.93 5.84
C HIS A 183 -14.39 7.55 4.80
N THR A 184 -14.49 8.86 4.55
CA THR A 184 -13.77 9.56 3.48
C THR A 184 -12.61 10.40 4.02
N GLY A 185 -11.76 10.92 3.15
CA GLY A 185 -10.76 11.93 3.49
C GLY A 185 -11.32 13.37 3.60
N VAL A 186 -12.63 13.55 3.38
CA VAL A 186 -13.25 14.89 3.55
C VAL A 186 -13.11 15.33 5.01
N HIS A 187 -12.53 16.52 5.20
CA HIS A 187 -12.36 17.07 6.55
C HIS A 187 -13.73 17.42 7.18
N PRO A 188 -13.93 17.20 8.49
CA PRO A 188 -15.22 17.51 9.14
C PRO A 188 -15.74 18.94 8.95
N GLU A 189 -14.85 19.92 8.86
CA GLU A 189 -15.20 21.32 8.56
C GLU A 189 -15.82 21.49 7.17
N SER A 190 -15.51 20.59 6.24
CA SER A 190 -16.00 20.61 4.87
C SER A 190 -17.27 19.76 4.66
N TYR A 191 -17.84 19.14 5.70
CA TYR A 191 -19.02 18.29 5.56
C TYR A 191 -20.23 19.05 5.03
N ALA A 192 -20.45 20.28 5.51
CA ALA A 192 -21.52 21.12 5.01
C ALA A 192 -21.34 21.50 3.53
N ALA A 193 -20.09 21.78 3.13
CA ALA A 193 -19.75 22.05 1.73
C ALA A 193 -19.95 20.83 0.84
N ALA A 194 -19.54 19.65 1.31
CA ALA A 194 -19.73 18.39 0.59
C ALA A 194 -21.22 18.05 0.40
N GLN A 195 -22.07 18.28 1.41
CA GLN A 195 -23.51 18.09 1.29
C GLN A 195 -24.15 19.03 0.26
N LYS A 196 -23.81 20.33 0.32
CA LYS A 196 -24.28 21.32 -0.66
C LYS A 196 -23.84 20.98 -2.09
N LEU A 197 -22.60 20.51 -2.26
CA LEU A 197 -22.10 20.05 -3.55
C LEU A 197 -22.92 18.89 -4.10
N LEU A 198 -23.18 17.87 -3.26
CA LEU A 198 -24.02 16.73 -3.66
C LEU A 198 -25.44 17.16 -4.03
N GLU A 199 -26.07 18.01 -3.24
CA GLU A 199 -27.40 18.57 -3.52
C GLU A 199 -27.42 19.32 -4.85
N ALA A 200 -26.44 20.20 -5.09
CA ALA A 200 -26.33 20.97 -6.35
C ALA A 200 -26.14 20.07 -7.58
N CYS A 201 -25.45 18.94 -7.41
CA CYS A 201 -25.24 17.95 -8.47
C CYS A 201 -26.34 16.89 -8.55
N GLY A 202 -27.41 16.98 -7.72
CA GLY A 202 -28.50 16.01 -7.68
C GLY A 202 -28.04 14.61 -7.26
N CYS A 203 -27.14 14.53 -6.30
CA CYS A 203 -26.62 13.31 -5.69
C CYS A 203 -26.91 13.29 -4.18
N THR A 204 -26.91 12.11 -3.59
CA THR A 204 -27.13 11.90 -2.16
C THR A 204 -25.92 11.25 -1.49
N LEU A 205 -25.85 11.28 -0.16
CA LEU A 205 -24.84 10.54 0.61
C LEU A 205 -24.98 9.01 0.42
N GLU A 206 -26.20 8.53 0.17
CA GLU A 206 -26.45 7.12 -0.14
C GLU A 206 -25.84 6.72 -1.50
N ASP A 207 -25.89 7.63 -2.49
CA ASP A 207 -25.21 7.42 -3.77
C ASP A 207 -23.69 7.35 -3.61
N VAL A 208 -23.13 8.16 -2.69
CA VAL A 208 -21.69 8.10 -2.33
C VAL A 208 -21.36 6.72 -1.76
N SER A 209 -22.09 6.25 -0.76
CA SER A 209 -21.83 4.94 -0.14
C SER A 209 -22.04 3.78 -1.09
N ALA A 210 -22.95 3.90 -2.06
CA ALA A 210 -23.23 2.91 -3.07
C ALA A 210 -22.26 2.97 -4.28
N GLY A 211 -21.32 3.93 -4.31
CA GLY A 211 -20.42 4.15 -5.45
C GLY A 211 -21.10 4.63 -6.73
N LYS A 212 -22.31 5.18 -6.64
CA LYS A 212 -23.15 5.58 -7.79
C LYS A 212 -22.98 7.06 -8.21
N ILE A 213 -21.83 7.66 -7.90
CA ILE A 213 -21.54 9.08 -8.17
C ILE A 213 -20.48 9.30 -9.26
N GLY A 214 -20.26 8.31 -10.13
CA GLY A 214 -19.23 8.39 -11.18
C GLY A 214 -19.32 9.63 -12.10
N GLY A 215 -20.51 10.22 -12.26
CA GLY A 215 -20.71 11.45 -13.04
C GLY A 215 -20.64 12.75 -12.23
N LEU A 216 -20.20 12.72 -10.96
CA LEU A 216 -20.16 13.91 -10.10
C LEU A 216 -19.20 14.97 -10.64
N LYS A 217 -18.05 14.54 -11.16
CA LYS A 217 -17.03 15.44 -11.70
C LYS A 217 -17.55 16.20 -12.92
N GLU A 218 -18.10 15.49 -13.88
CA GLU A 218 -18.67 16.05 -15.11
C GLU A 218 -19.85 17.00 -14.83
N LYS A 219 -20.69 16.66 -13.87
CA LYS A 219 -21.78 17.54 -13.42
C LYS A 219 -21.25 18.82 -12.78
N ALA A 220 -20.24 18.71 -11.92
CA ALA A 220 -19.60 19.86 -11.28
C ALA A 220 -18.92 20.78 -12.30
N GLU A 221 -18.23 20.22 -13.30
CA GLU A 221 -17.63 20.97 -14.40
C GLU A 221 -18.69 21.68 -15.25
N THR A 222 -19.83 21.02 -15.53
CA THR A 222 -20.94 21.60 -16.31
C THR A 222 -21.61 22.77 -15.57
N LEU A 223 -21.75 22.68 -14.25
CA LEU A 223 -22.30 23.75 -13.40
C LEU A 223 -21.32 24.91 -13.20
N GLY A 224 -20.03 24.71 -13.44
CA GLY A 224 -18.96 25.67 -13.23
C GLY A 224 -18.39 25.62 -11.81
N LEU A 225 -17.12 25.23 -11.71
CA LEU A 225 -16.44 25.04 -10.42
C LEU A 225 -16.41 26.29 -9.54
N GLU A 226 -16.27 27.47 -10.14
CA GLU A 226 -16.25 28.75 -9.41
C GLU A 226 -17.61 29.05 -8.78
N ALA A 227 -18.70 28.90 -9.55
CA ALA A 227 -20.06 29.13 -9.04
C ALA A 227 -20.46 28.10 -7.95
N LEU A 228 -20.04 26.86 -8.11
CA LEU A 228 -20.25 25.83 -7.09
C LEU A 228 -19.42 26.09 -5.83
N ALA A 229 -18.18 26.53 -5.96
CA ALA A 229 -17.31 26.85 -4.84
C ALA A 229 -17.94 28.01 -4.00
N GLU A 230 -18.47 29.04 -4.65
CA GLU A 230 -19.20 30.12 -4.00
C GLU A 230 -20.46 29.61 -3.29
N THR A 231 -21.26 28.77 -3.94
CA THR A 231 -22.46 28.14 -3.36
C THR A 231 -22.13 27.27 -2.15
N CYS A 232 -21.04 26.53 -2.22
CA CYS A 232 -20.58 25.67 -1.12
C CYS A 232 -19.86 26.45 -0.01
N GLY A 233 -19.45 27.68 -0.25
CA GLY A 233 -18.73 28.53 0.69
C GLY A 233 -17.28 28.13 0.90
N VAL A 234 -16.64 27.55 -0.12
CA VAL A 234 -15.23 27.09 -0.10
C VAL A 234 -14.47 27.58 -1.33
N GLY A 235 -13.14 27.49 -1.31
CA GLY A 235 -12.34 27.77 -2.49
C GLY A 235 -12.40 26.62 -3.53
N VAL A 236 -12.12 26.94 -4.80
CA VAL A 236 -12.08 25.96 -5.90
C VAL A 236 -11.10 24.80 -5.60
N PRO A 237 -9.91 24.99 -5.04
CA PRO A 237 -9.04 23.89 -4.65
C PRO A 237 -9.69 22.92 -3.67
N THR A 238 -10.30 23.46 -2.59
CA THR A 238 -11.02 22.66 -1.57
C THR A 238 -12.20 21.91 -2.18
N LEU A 239 -12.98 22.57 -3.06
CA LEU A 239 -14.08 21.91 -3.77
C LEU A 239 -13.58 20.74 -4.62
N THR A 240 -12.48 20.93 -5.33
CA THR A 240 -11.88 19.89 -6.17
C THR A 240 -11.41 18.70 -5.34
N ASP A 241 -10.84 18.94 -4.17
CA ASP A 241 -10.42 17.88 -3.25
C ASP A 241 -11.62 17.14 -2.65
N ILE A 242 -12.69 17.85 -2.27
CA ILE A 242 -13.95 17.23 -1.85
C ILE A 242 -14.52 16.31 -2.95
N ILE A 243 -14.53 16.76 -4.20
CA ILE A 243 -15.00 15.95 -5.34
C ILE A 243 -14.16 14.66 -5.48
N LYS A 244 -12.83 14.76 -5.39
CA LYS A 244 -11.94 13.59 -5.47
C LYS A 244 -12.22 12.59 -4.35
N GLU A 245 -12.37 13.07 -3.13
CA GLU A 245 -12.62 12.23 -1.96
C GLU A 245 -14.00 11.57 -1.98
N LEU A 246 -15.02 12.27 -2.48
CA LEU A 246 -16.37 11.71 -2.65
C LEU A 246 -16.43 10.65 -3.75
N LEU A 247 -15.69 10.82 -4.83
CA LEU A 247 -15.62 9.83 -5.93
C LEU A 247 -14.96 8.52 -5.51
N LYS A 248 -14.15 8.55 -4.45
CA LYS A 248 -13.42 7.38 -3.93
C LYS A 248 -13.62 7.21 -2.41
N PRO A 249 -14.86 7.11 -1.90
CA PRO A 249 -15.11 7.02 -0.47
C PRO A 249 -14.50 5.72 0.08
N GLY A 250 -13.72 5.86 1.14
CA GLY A 250 -13.08 4.71 1.79
C GLY A 250 -12.05 3.96 0.94
N ARG A 251 -11.75 4.40 -0.28
CA ARG A 251 -10.80 3.74 -1.16
C ARG A 251 -9.37 4.02 -0.73
N ASP A 252 -8.65 2.96 -0.50
CA ASP A 252 -7.20 2.98 -0.31
C ASP A 252 -6.54 3.21 -1.69
N PRO A 253 -5.65 4.20 -1.86
CA PRO A 253 -4.90 4.35 -3.12
C PRO A 253 -4.15 3.09 -3.55
N ARG A 254 -3.84 2.20 -2.59
CA ARG A 254 -3.19 0.91 -2.85
C ARG A 254 -4.09 -0.09 -3.57
N ASP A 255 -5.42 0.09 -3.56
CA ASP A 255 -6.37 -0.78 -4.28
C ASP A 255 -6.22 -0.65 -5.82
N GLU A 256 -5.57 0.43 -6.29
CA GLU A 256 -5.21 0.61 -7.70
C GLU A 256 -3.96 -0.17 -8.10
N LEU A 257 -3.19 -0.64 -7.11
CA LEU A 257 -2.01 -1.48 -7.35
C LEU A 257 -2.45 -2.89 -7.76
N PRO A 258 -1.68 -3.56 -8.63
CA PRO A 258 -1.98 -4.94 -8.98
C PRO A 258 -1.95 -5.84 -7.74
N PRO A 259 -2.88 -6.83 -7.67
CA PRO A 259 -2.91 -7.74 -6.53
C PRO A 259 -1.62 -8.56 -6.42
N PRO A 260 -1.25 -9.01 -5.21
CA PRO A 260 -0.06 -9.82 -5.02
C PRO A 260 -0.13 -11.13 -5.81
N ILE A 261 1.00 -11.54 -6.41
CA ILE A 261 1.10 -12.80 -7.15
C ILE A 261 1.15 -13.97 -6.17
N LEU A 262 0.01 -14.62 -5.98
CA LEU A 262 -0.13 -15.79 -5.11
C LEU A 262 0.16 -17.07 -5.89
N ARG A 263 1.04 -17.93 -5.36
CA ARG A 263 1.52 -19.14 -6.03
C ARG A 263 1.04 -20.40 -5.33
N THR A 264 1.01 -21.50 -6.08
CA THR A 264 0.73 -22.85 -5.58
C THR A 264 1.87 -23.83 -5.86
N ASP A 265 2.72 -23.54 -6.84
CA ASP A 265 3.81 -24.41 -7.29
C ASP A 265 5.12 -23.62 -7.45
N VAL A 266 6.25 -24.30 -7.22
CA VAL A 266 7.58 -23.78 -7.58
C VAL A 266 7.79 -24.02 -9.07
N MET A 267 8.16 -22.96 -9.79
CA MET A 267 8.56 -23.04 -11.19
C MET A 267 10.07 -23.09 -11.28
N GLU A 268 10.61 -24.08 -11.96
CA GLU A 268 12.05 -24.19 -12.21
C GLU A 268 12.38 -23.74 -13.64
N LEU A 269 13.66 -23.42 -13.88
CA LEU A 269 14.11 -22.97 -15.21
C LEU A 269 13.76 -23.96 -16.33
N LYS A 270 13.81 -25.26 -16.03
CA LYS A 270 13.45 -26.36 -16.95
C LYS A 270 11.96 -26.42 -17.31
N ASP A 271 11.11 -25.80 -16.50
CA ASP A 271 9.66 -25.80 -16.72
C ASP A 271 9.25 -24.71 -17.72
N LEU A 272 10.13 -23.75 -17.95
CA LEU A 272 9.89 -22.65 -18.87
C LEU A 272 9.95 -23.12 -20.34
N LYS A 273 8.93 -22.75 -21.09
CA LYS A 273 8.87 -23.03 -22.55
C LYS A 273 8.71 -21.73 -23.31
N PRO A 274 9.37 -21.58 -24.47
CA PRO A 274 9.12 -20.46 -25.36
C PRO A 274 7.62 -20.30 -25.68
N GLY A 275 7.13 -19.06 -25.63
CA GLY A 275 5.70 -18.73 -25.81
C GLY A 275 4.85 -18.79 -24.54
N MET A 276 5.40 -19.23 -23.41
CA MET A 276 4.70 -19.28 -22.13
C MET A 276 4.42 -17.88 -21.62
N GLU A 277 3.16 -17.60 -21.31
CA GLU A 277 2.72 -16.34 -20.70
C GLU A 277 2.85 -16.41 -19.18
N LEU A 278 3.47 -15.40 -18.58
CA LEU A 278 3.74 -15.30 -17.16
C LEU A 278 3.50 -13.89 -16.66
N GLN A 279 3.10 -13.76 -15.41
CA GLN A 279 3.16 -12.50 -14.70
C GLN A 279 4.50 -12.41 -13.95
N GLY A 280 5.15 -11.27 -14.03
CA GLY A 280 6.41 -11.02 -13.33
C GLY A 280 6.47 -9.63 -12.74
N THR A 281 7.33 -9.49 -11.72
CA THR A 281 7.59 -8.21 -11.05
C THR A 281 8.91 -7.62 -11.54
N VAL A 282 8.91 -6.37 -11.96
CA VAL A 282 10.12 -5.65 -12.37
C VAL A 282 11.03 -5.44 -11.17
N ARG A 283 12.23 -6.03 -11.20
CA ARG A 283 13.23 -5.94 -10.13
C ARG A 283 14.22 -4.81 -10.35
N ASN A 284 14.60 -4.59 -11.60
CA ASN A 284 15.55 -3.55 -11.96
C ASN A 284 15.30 -3.06 -13.38
N VAL A 285 15.54 -1.76 -13.61
CA VAL A 285 15.42 -1.11 -14.92
C VAL A 285 16.77 -0.50 -15.27
N ILE A 286 17.32 -0.89 -16.43
CA ILE A 286 18.64 -0.48 -16.91
C ILE A 286 18.54 0.00 -18.37
N ASP A 287 19.59 0.62 -18.90
CA ASP A 287 19.59 1.26 -20.23
C ASP A 287 19.13 0.35 -21.38
N PHE A 288 19.44 -0.95 -21.32
CA PHE A 288 19.13 -1.88 -22.39
C PHE A 288 17.92 -2.79 -22.11
N GLY A 289 17.22 -2.63 -20.97
CA GLY A 289 16.04 -3.43 -20.66
C GLY A 289 15.64 -3.40 -19.21
N ALA A 290 14.80 -4.37 -18.82
CA ALA A 290 14.37 -4.58 -17.44
C ALA A 290 14.54 -6.03 -17.02
N PHE A 291 14.99 -6.23 -15.79
CA PHE A 291 15.02 -7.54 -15.15
C PHE A 291 13.69 -7.78 -14.41
N VAL A 292 13.10 -8.94 -14.68
CA VAL A 292 11.76 -9.29 -14.21
C VAL A 292 11.80 -10.64 -13.50
N ASP A 293 11.36 -10.64 -12.25
CA ASP A 293 11.13 -11.86 -11.48
C ASP A 293 9.83 -12.52 -11.93
N ILE A 294 9.94 -13.63 -12.62
CA ILE A 294 8.80 -14.43 -13.11
C ILE A 294 8.50 -15.66 -12.22
N GLY A 295 9.16 -15.74 -11.06
CA GLY A 295 8.94 -16.83 -10.12
C GLY A 295 9.85 -18.03 -10.27
N VAL A 296 10.79 -17.99 -11.17
CA VAL A 296 11.99 -18.84 -11.18
C VAL A 296 13.12 -18.10 -10.48
N HIS A 297 14.08 -18.82 -9.92
CA HIS A 297 15.15 -18.22 -9.09
C HIS A 297 16.11 -17.27 -9.83
N GLN A 298 15.86 -17.02 -11.09
CA GLN A 298 16.63 -16.11 -11.93
C GLN A 298 15.71 -15.13 -12.61
N ASP A 299 16.09 -13.85 -12.57
CA ASP A 299 15.34 -12.82 -13.26
C ASP A 299 15.46 -12.99 -14.78
N GLY A 300 14.35 -12.89 -15.47
CA GLY A 300 14.32 -12.81 -16.92
C GLY A 300 14.61 -11.40 -17.42
N LEU A 301 15.21 -11.28 -18.59
CA LEU A 301 15.48 -9.99 -19.21
C LEU A 301 14.44 -9.67 -20.29
N VAL A 302 13.72 -8.57 -20.11
CA VAL A 302 12.98 -7.90 -21.19
C VAL A 302 13.89 -6.86 -21.81
N HIS A 303 14.46 -7.16 -23.00
CA HIS A 303 15.29 -6.22 -23.72
C HIS A 303 14.48 -5.02 -24.23
N ILE A 304 15.07 -3.81 -24.32
CA ILE A 304 14.41 -2.56 -24.76
C ILE A 304 13.66 -2.70 -26.10
N SER A 305 14.14 -3.54 -27.01
CA SER A 305 13.46 -3.80 -28.30
C SER A 305 12.20 -4.66 -28.19
N ARG A 306 11.95 -5.26 -27.01
CA ARG A 306 10.82 -6.15 -26.72
C ARG A 306 9.80 -5.53 -25.77
N LEU A 307 9.91 -4.23 -25.53
CA LEU A 307 8.92 -3.43 -24.82
C LEU A 307 7.68 -3.18 -25.69
N PRO A 308 6.52 -2.81 -25.09
CA PRO A 308 5.27 -2.62 -25.83
C PRO A 308 5.35 -1.54 -26.93
N ARG A 309 6.22 -0.55 -26.71
CA ARG A 309 6.48 0.55 -27.67
C ARG A 309 7.97 0.88 -27.71
N ARG A 310 8.39 1.51 -28.81
CA ARG A 310 9.75 2.03 -28.92
C ARG A 310 9.96 3.21 -27.95
N VAL A 311 10.99 3.13 -27.11
CA VAL A 311 11.35 4.14 -26.12
C VAL A 311 12.85 4.41 -26.20
N LYS A 312 13.31 5.55 -25.68
CA LYS A 312 14.73 5.87 -25.57
C LYS A 312 15.36 5.19 -24.36
N HIS A 313 14.60 5.10 -23.25
CA HIS A 313 15.02 4.42 -22.04
C HIS A 313 13.84 3.58 -21.48
N PRO A 314 14.09 2.37 -20.96
CA PRO A 314 13.01 1.50 -20.44
C PRO A 314 12.20 2.12 -19.29
N SER A 315 12.78 3.04 -18.50
CA SER A 315 12.08 3.76 -17.42
C SER A 315 10.95 4.68 -17.90
N GLU A 316 10.81 4.91 -19.22
CA GLU A 316 9.66 5.64 -19.77
C GLU A 316 8.36 4.81 -19.73
N VAL A 317 8.46 3.50 -19.54
CA VAL A 317 7.33 2.55 -19.58
C VAL A 317 7.31 1.56 -18.43
N LEU A 318 8.41 1.41 -17.69
CA LEU A 318 8.55 0.46 -16.59
C LEU A 318 9.17 1.12 -15.36
N SER A 319 8.64 0.79 -14.20
CA SER A 319 9.20 1.14 -12.89
C SER A 319 9.50 -0.10 -12.08
N VAL A 320 10.47 -0.01 -11.19
CA VAL A 320 10.77 -1.10 -10.23
C VAL A 320 9.54 -1.34 -9.36
N GLY A 321 9.12 -2.60 -9.27
CA GLY A 321 7.91 -3.00 -8.55
C GLY A 321 6.68 -3.22 -9.44
N ASP A 322 6.71 -2.79 -10.72
CA ASP A 322 5.59 -3.02 -11.63
C ASP A 322 5.36 -4.51 -11.83
N ILE A 323 4.08 -4.92 -11.83
CA ILE A 323 3.66 -6.27 -12.23
C ILE A 323 3.25 -6.21 -13.70
N ILE A 324 3.96 -6.98 -14.51
CA ILE A 324 3.79 -7.00 -15.97
C ILE A 324 3.54 -8.40 -16.49
N THR A 325 2.80 -8.49 -17.58
CA THR A 325 2.66 -9.74 -18.35
C THR A 325 3.81 -9.84 -19.35
N VAL A 326 4.49 -10.98 -19.33
CA VAL A 326 5.61 -11.28 -20.21
C VAL A 326 5.47 -12.67 -20.82
N TRP A 327 6.06 -12.86 -22.00
CA TRP A 327 6.17 -14.15 -22.65
C TRP A 327 7.62 -14.59 -22.70
N VAL A 328 7.86 -15.87 -22.45
CA VAL A 328 9.18 -16.48 -22.55
C VAL A 328 9.57 -16.56 -24.04
N VAL A 329 10.74 -16.05 -24.37
CA VAL A 329 11.25 -16.08 -25.73
C VAL A 329 12.27 -17.21 -25.91
N ASP A 330 13.24 -17.24 -25.00
CA ASP A 330 14.31 -18.24 -24.99
C ASP A 330 14.77 -18.49 -23.56
N VAL A 331 15.29 -19.68 -23.31
CA VAL A 331 15.84 -20.12 -22.04
C VAL A 331 17.20 -20.79 -22.30
N ASP A 332 18.27 -20.19 -21.77
CA ASP A 332 19.60 -20.81 -21.77
C ASP A 332 19.88 -21.40 -20.37
N GLU A 333 19.54 -22.66 -20.18
CA GLU A 333 19.73 -23.38 -18.91
C GLU A 333 21.19 -23.41 -18.45
N LYS A 334 22.15 -23.47 -19.39
CA LYS A 334 23.59 -23.56 -19.07
C LYS A 334 24.14 -22.26 -18.51
N ARG A 335 23.63 -21.13 -19.00
CA ARG A 335 24.04 -19.79 -18.57
C ARG A 335 23.06 -19.17 -17.59
N GLY A 336 21.96 -19.86 -17.33
CA GLY A 336 20.89 -19.35 -16.47
C GLY A 336 20.26 -18.06 -16.99
N ARG A 337 20.07 -17.91 -18.30
CA ARG A 337 19.52 -16.71 -18.91
C ARG A 337 18.13 -16.98 -19.44
N ILE A 338 17.20 -16.05 -19.16
CA ILE A 338 15.83 -16.11 -19.62
C ILE A 338 15.55 -14.84 -20.42
N GLY A 339 15.24 -15.01 -21.70
CA GLY A 339 14.79 -13.94 -22.58
C GLY A 339 13.27 -13.79 -22.50
N LEU A 340 12.79 -12.57 -22.21
CA LEU A 340 11.39 -12.25 -22.10
C LEU A 340 10.96 -11.17 -23.12
N THR A 341 9.67 -11.11 -23.43
CA THR A 341 9.08 -10.04 -24.22
C THR A 341 7.75 -9.59 -23.59
N MET A 342 7.43 -8.31 -23.71
CA MET A 342 6.11 -7.75 -23.39
C MET A 342 5.21 -7.65 -24.64
N GLN A 343 5.73 -8.03 -25.80
CA GLN A 343 4.95 -8.08 -27.05
C GLN A 343 4.30 -9.46 -27.16
N ASP A 344 2.96 -9.50 -27.17
CA ASP A 344 2.20 -10.74 -27.30
C ASP A 344 2.59 -11.42 -28.63
N PRO A 345 3.17 -12.63 -28.62
CA PRO A 345 3.53 -13.35 -29.83
C PRO A 345 2.31 -13.75 -30.68
N ASN A 346 1.10 -13.72 -30.10
CA ASN A 346 -0.15 -14.07 -30.75
C ASN A 346 -0.92 -12.85 -31.30
N SER A 347 -0.47 -11.62 -30.98
CA SER A 347 -1.08 -10.39 -31.52
C SER A 347 -0.50 -10.04 -32.89
N LYS A 348 -0.81 -10.85 -33.89
CA LYS A 348 -0.58 -10.53 -35.31
C LYS A 348 -1.87 -10.21 -36.01
#